data_f7d6552f637f3e4a60aec355478f7184
#
_entry.id   f7d6552f637f3e4a60aec355478f7184
#
_cell.length_a   1.000
_cell.length_b   1.000
_cell.length_c   1.000
_cell.angle_alpha   90.00
_cell.angle_beta   90.00
_cell.angle_gamma   90.00
#
_symmetry.space_group_name_H-M   'P 1'
#
loop_
_entity.id
_entity.type
_entity.pdbx_description
1 polymer ?
#
loop_
_entity_poly.entity_id
_entity_poly.type
_entity_poly.pdbx_seq_one_letter_code
_entity_poly.pdbx_strand_id
1 'polypeptide(L)'
;MKERYFCDTPSAKMLEFDKIIEQLTELACTQKAKRQMRELSPSISEREVKAMLRATTEAKCMLEKCGTAPITALEGISEIMETAGKGGCLTPDQLEKAAVTLTAVRRLKDYLIRGKAYELSLPYYEENLDSLDGIREEINGKIRSGRVDDYASRLLKSLREAIDRTQAKMKEKADSLIRSNKECMSDSFCTTRNGRICIPVKKEYKFRISGSVIDKSSTGN
;
A
#
# COMPACT_ATOMS: atom_id res chain seq x y z
N MET A 1 17.20 37.23 -6.70
CA MET A 1 16.62 36.91 -8.05
C MET A 1 17.70 36.11 -8.77
N LYS A 2 17.55 34.76 -8.90
CA LYS A 2 18.50 33.94 -9.68
C LYS A 2 18.23 34.22 -11.15
N GLU A 3 19.15 34.84 -11.85
CA GLU A 3 19.11 34.93 -13.31
C GLU A 3 19.18 33.50 -13.86
N ARG A 4 18.01 32.93 -14.24
CA ARG A 4 17.94 31.72 -15.02
C ARG A 4 18.23 32.12 -16.48
N TYR A 5 19.45 31.91 -16.92
CA TYR A 5 19.72 31.93 -18.35
C TYR A 5 18.98 30.74 -18.96
N PHE A 6 17.89 31.05 -19.61
CA PHE A 6 17.13 30.08 -20.42
C PHE A 6 17.99 29.77 -21.65
N CYS A 7 18.41 28.51 -21.80
CA CYS A 7 18.64 28.01 -23.15
C CYS A 7 17.31 28.16 -23.88
N ASP A 8 17.27 28.98 -24.92
CA ASP A 8 16.04 29.15 -25.66
C ASP A 8 15.58 27.83 -26.27
N THR A 9 14.29 27.62 -26.32
CA THR A 9 13.69 26.34 -26.77
C THR A 9 14.20 25.88 -28.15
N PRO A 10 14.46 26.76 -29.13
CA PRO A 10 15.06 26.39 -30.40
C PRO A 10 16.48 25.84 -30.29
N SER A 11 17.36 26.46 -29.49
CA SER A 11 18.73 26.00 -29.30
C SER A 11 18.80 24.66 -28.56
N ALA A 12 17.95 24.46 -27.55
CA ALA A 12 17.85 23.18 -26.84
C ALA A 12 17.42 22.04 -27.77
N LYS A 13 16.48 22.28 -28.68
CA LYS A 13 16.04 21.31 -29.68
C LYS A 13 17.12 21.03 -30.73
N MET A 14 17.85 22.06 -31.18
CA MET A 14 18.93 21.88 -32.12
C MET A 14 20.07 21.02 -31.55
N LEU A 15 20.34 21.14 -30.25
CA LEU A 15 21.33 20.35 -29.52
C LEU A 15 20.78 18.99 -29.01
N GLU A 16 19.53 18.67 -29.33
CA GLU A 16 18.85 17.44 -28.86
C GLU A 16 18.83 17.28 -27.32
N PHE A 17 18.92 18.39 -26.58
CA PHE A 17 18.94 18.40 -25.12
C PHE A 17 17.66 17.82 -24.50
N ASP A 18 16.52 18.02 -25.16
CA ASP A 18 15.24 17.45 -24.80
C ASP A 18 15.27 15.91 -24.79
N LYS A 19 15.94 15.28 -25.75
CA LYS A 19 16.10 13.82 -25.78
C LYS A 19 16.93 13.31 -24.61
N ILE A 20 17.98 14.04 -24.24
CA ILE A 20 18.83 13.68 -23.08
C ILE A 20 17.99 13.78 -21.79
N ILE A 21 17.19 14.83 -21.62
CA ILE A 21 16.30 15.02 -20.47
C ILE A 21 15.25 13.91 -20.41
N GLU A 22 14.70 13.48 -21.53
CA GLU A 22 13.75 12.38 -21.60
C GLU A 22 14.37 11.06 -21.11
N GLN A 23 15.55 10.71 -21.63
CA GLN A 23 16.29 9.54 -21.20
C GLN A 23 16.64 9.58 -19.69
N LEU A 24 17.10 10.72 -19.17
CA LEU A 24 17.36 10.90 -17.75
C LEU A 24 16.08 10.74 -16.91
N THR A 25 14.96 11.23 -17.42
CA THR A 25 13.66 11.10 -16.75
C THR A 25 13.20 9.65 -16.66
N GLU A 26 13.45 8.84 -17.70
CA GLU A 26 13.13 7.41 -17.70
C GLU A 26 13.94 6.63 -16.66
N LEU A 27 15.20 7.01 -16.46
CA LEU A 27 16.07 6.38 -15.45
C LEU A 27 15.69 6.74 -14.00
N ALA A 28 14.91 7.78 -13.79
CA ALA A 28 14.52 8.20 -12.45
C ALA A 28 13.45 7.27 -11.84
N CYS A 29 13.71 6.78 -10.62
CA CYS A 29 12.86 5.80 -9.94
C CYS A 29 11.62 6.39 -9.27
N THR A 30 11.60 7.70 -8.96
CA THR A 30 10.48 8.34 -8.24
C THR A 30 9.86 9.47 -9.04
N GLN A 31 8.56 9.72 -8.84
CA GLN A 31 7.86 10.82 -9.52
C GLN A 31 8.48 12.20 -9.21
N LYS A 32 8.97 12.38 -8.00
CA LYS A 32 9.68 13.61 -7.61
C LYS A 32 10.98 13.78 -8.39
N ALA A 33 11.77 12.71 -8.50
CA ALA A 33 13.00 12.72 -9.29
C ALA A 33 12.71 12.95 -10.78
N LYS A 34 11.69 12.30 -11.35
CA LYS A 34 11.26 12.52 -12.73
C LYS A 34 10.91 13.99 -12.99
N ARG A 35 10.19 14.62 -12.06
CA ARG A 35 9.90 16.06 -12.17
C ARG A 35 11.17 16.91 -12.13
N GLN A 36 12.08 16.62 -11.21
CA GLN A 36 13.35 17.34 -11.11
C GLN A 36 14.21 17.18 -12.38
N MET A 37 14.22 16.00 -13.01
CA MET A 37 14.93 15.81 -14.28
C MET A 37 14.33 16.62 -15.42
N ARG A 38 13.00 16.69 -15.51
CA ARG A 38 12.31 17.52 -16.53
C ARG A 38 12.54 19.02 -16.33
N GLU A 39 12.77 19.46 -15.12
CA GLU A 39 13.04 20.86 -14.76
C GLU A 39 14.55 21.20 -14.84
N LEU A 40 15.40 20.22 -15.17
CA LEU A 40 16.82 20.41 -15.27
C LEU A 40 17.13 21.38 -16.41
N SER A 41 17.93 22.38 -16.15
CA SER A 41 18.38 23.37 -17.12
C SER A 41 19.89 23.58 -16.99
N PRO A 42 20.57 23.98 -18.08
CA PRO A 42 21.98 24.31 -18.03
C PRO A 42 22.26 25.40 -16.98
N SER A 43 23.36 25.24 -16.22
CA SER A 43 23.84 26.27 -15.29
C SER A 43 25.15 26.87 -15.83
N ILE A 44 25.29 28.20 -15.72
CA ILE A 44 26.52 28.94 -16.00
C ILE A 44 27.44 29.06 -14.79
N SER A 45 26.95 28.66 -13.63
CA SER A 45 27.71 28.68 -12.40
C SER A 45 28.68 27.49 -12.34
N GLU A 46 29.97 27.73 -12.55
CA GLU A 46 31.01 26.70 -12.46
C GLU A 46 30.95 25.93 -11.13
N ARG A 47 30.66 26.62 -10.05
CA ARG A 47 30.54 26.02 -8.71
C ARG A 47 29.35 25.07 -8.64
N GLU A 48 28.19 25.42 -9.18
CA GLU A 48 27.01 24.55 -9.21
C GLU A 48 27.25 23.32 -10.09
N VAL A 49 27.82 23.52 -11.29
CA VAL A 49 28.11 22.42 -12.21
C VAL A 49 29.10 21.43 -11.57
N LYS A 50 30.19 21.92 -10.98
CA LYS A 50 31.15 21.06 -10.27
C LYS A 50 30.52 20.29 -9.11
N ALA A 51 29.63 20.93 -8.34
CA ALA A 51 28.94 20.25 -7.23
C ALA A 51 27.99 19.13 -7.75
N MET A 52 27.24 19.38 -8.82
CA MET A 52 26.34 18.39 -9.43
C MET A 52 27.12 17.22 -10.04
N LEU A 53 28.22 17.49 -10.76
CA LEU A 53 29.11 16.45 -11.32
C LEU A 53 29.75 15.61 -10.21
N ARG A 54 30.21 16.26 -9.13
CA ARG A 54 30.75 15.53 -7.97
C ARG A 54 29.71 14.61 -7.35
N ALA A 55 28.48 15.08 -7.11
CA ALA A 55 27.41 14.26 -6.55
C ALA A 55 27.09 13.05 -7.46
N THR A 56 27.09 13.25 -8.78
CA THR A 56 26.90 12.17 -9.75
C THR A 56 28.06 11.16 -9.71
N THR A 57 29.29 11.63 -9.63
CA THR A 57 30.49 10.77 -9.52
C THR A 57 30.46 9.97 -8.23
N GLU A 58 30.09 10.57 -7.11
CA GLU A 58 29.94 9.88 -5.83
C GLU A 58 28.84 8.83 -5.87
N ALA A 59 27.68 9.14 -6.49
CA ALA A 59 26.61 8.18 -6.68
C ALA A 59 27.05 6.99 -7.54
N LYS A 60 27.82 7.23 -8.62
CA LYS A 60 28.41 6.17 -9.45
C LYS A 60 29.36 5.29 -8.63
N CYS A 61 30.26 5.91 -7.84
CA CYS A 61 31.16 5.18 -6.97
C CYS A 61 30.40 4.31 -5.95
N MET A 62 29.32 4.83 -5.37
CA MET A 62 28.45 4.07 -4.48
C MET A 62 27.84 2.84 -5.17
N LEU A 63 27.36 2.99 -6.42
CA LEU A 63 26.82 1.86 -7.18
C LEU A 63 27.88 0.80 -7.47
N GLU A 64 29.11 1.21 -7.80
CA GLU A 64 30.22 0.30 -8.09
C GLU A 64 30.70 -0.45 -6.83
N LYS A 65 30.73 0.21 -5.68
CA LYS A 65 31.27 -0.35 -4.42
C LYS A 65 30.24 -1.05 -3.55
N CYS A 66 29.04 -0.50 -3.48
CA CYS A 66 27.96 -1.00 -2.59
C CYS A 66 26.84 -1.73 -3.33
N GLY A 67 26.90 -1.80 -4.68
CA GLY A 67 25.86 -2.39 -5.52
C GLY A 67 24.68 -1.46 -5.73
N THR A 68 23.60 -2.01 -6.27
CA THR A 68 22.37 -1.25 -6.61
C THR A 68 21.75 -0.62 -5.38
N ALA A 69 21.44 0.68 -5.46
CA ALA A 69 20.74 1.39 -4.39
C ALA A 69 19.30 0.85 -4.24
N PRO A 70 18.84 0.55 -3.02
CA PRO A 70 17.51 0.01 -2.76
C PRO A 70 16.45 1.11 -2.80
N ILE A 71 16.37 1.85 -3.91
CA ILE A 71 15.38 2.90 -4.13
C ILE A 71 14.16 2.29 -4.79
N THR A 72 13.04 2.31 -4.09
CA THR A 72 11.74 1.89 -4.62
C THR A 72 10.84 3.10 -4.85
N ALA A 73 9.89 2.99 -5.77
CA ALA A 73 8.88 4.03 -5.97
C ALA A 73 8.03 4.17 -4.69
N LEU A 74 8.02 5.36 -4.11
CA LEU A 74 7.25 5.70 -2.91
C LEU A 74 5.94 6.36 -3.33
N GLU A 75 5.02 5.58 -3.90
CA GLU A 75 3.73 6.10 -4.38
C GLU A 75 2.71 6.19 -3.25
N GLY A 76 1.95 7.30 -3.23
CA GLY A 76 0.84 7.51 -2.30
C GLY A 76 1.22 7.84 -0.86
N ILE A 77 2.52 7.90 -0.51
CA ILE A 77 2.93 8.20 0.87
C ILE A 77 2.55 9.63 1.30
N SER A 78 2.56 10.59 0.37
CA SER A 78 2.21 11.99 0.68
C SER A 78 0.76 12.12 1.15
N GLU A 79 -0.17 11.39 0.54
CA GLU A 79 -1.59 11.37 0.93
C GLU A 79 -1.78 10.72 2.31
N ILE A 80 -1.03 9.65 2.59
CA ILE A 80 -1.03 8.99 3.90
C ILE A 80 -0.54 9.95 4.97
N MET A 81 0.57 10.65 4.72
CA MET A 81 1.12 11.64 5.65
C MET A 81 0.16 12.81 5.88
N GLU A 82 -0.49 13.31 4.83
CA GLU A 82 -1.47 14.38 4.93
C GLU A 82 -2.69 13.96 5.76
N THR A 83 -3.21 12.75 5.53
CA THR A 83 -4.33 12.19 6.29
C THR A 83 -3.96 12.03 7.76
N ALA A 84 -2.80 11.47 8.06
CA ALA A 84 -2.32 11.30 9.44
C ALA A 84 -2.07 12.64 10.12
N GLY A 85 -1.47 13.62 9.41
CA GLY A 85 -1.21 14.96 9.92
C GLY A 85 -2.48 15.75 10.28
N LYS A 86 -3.60 15.45 9.61
CA LYS A 86 -4.92 16.01 9.92
C LYS A 86 -5.66 15.23 11.04
N GLY A 87 -5.03 14.22 11.65
CA GLY A 87 -5.64 13.37 12.67
C GLY A 87 -6.65 12.37 12.12
N GLY A 88 -6.63 12.11 10.81
CA GLY A 88 -7.49 11.11 10.17
C GLY A 88 -7.07 9.68 10.50
N CYS A 89 -8.03 8.74 10.47
CA CYS A 89 -7.76 7.31 10.56
C CYS A 89 -7.24 6.77 9.22
N LEU A 90 -6.14 6.02 9.28
CA LEU A 90 -5.60 5.30 8.13
C LEU A 90 -6.24 3.91 8.02
N THR A 91 -6.50 3.48 6.80
CA THR A 91 -6.95 2.10 6.53
C THR A 91 -5.80 1.11 6.72
N PRO A 92 -6.08 -0.19 6.93
CA PRO A 92 -5.04 -1.21 7.00
C PRO A 92 -4.12 -1.24 5.78
N ASP A 93 -4.65 -1.04 4.57
CA ASP A 93 -3.85 -0.98 3.33
C ASP A 93 -2.91 0.24 3.31
N GLN A 94 -3.36 1.39 3.81
CA GLN A 94 -2.53 2.58 3.94
C GLN A 94 -1.41 2.38 4.96
N LEU A 95 -1.71 1.73 6.08
CA LEU A 95 -0.70 1.38 7.09
C LEU A 95 0.33 0.39 6.53
N GLU A 96 -0.10 -0.61 5.77
CA GLU A 96 0.81 -1.57 5.12
C GLU A 96 1.74 -0.87 4.11
N LYS A 97 1.21 0.05 3.30
CA LYS A 97 2.02 0.90 2.40
C LYS A 97 3.03 1.76 3.18
N ALA A 98 2.61 2.33 4.32
CA ALA A 98 3.51 3.08 5.19
C ALA A 98 4.65 2.20 5.72
N ALA A 99 4.36 0.98 6.19
CA ALA A 99 5.37 0.04 6.68
C ALA A 99 6.35 -0.41 5.58
N VAL A 100 5.86 -0.62 4.35
CA VAL A 100 6.71 -0.91 3.18
C VAL A 100 7.64 0.27 2.89
N THR A 101 7.12 1.50 2.94
CA THR A 101 7.91 2.73 2.77
C THR A 101 8.99 2.84 3.83
N LEU A 102 8.66 2.67 5.10
CA LEU A 102 9.63 2.71 6.22
C LEU A 102 10.71 1.61 6.08
N THR A 103 10.33 0.45 5.57
CA THR A 103 11.28 -0.64 5.26
C THR A 103 12.25 -0.23 4.14
N ALA A 104 11.76 0.45 3.10
CA ALA A 104 12.61 0.99 2.04
C ALA A 104 13.57 2.06 2.56
N VAL A 105 13.09 2.97 3.43
CA VAL A 105 13.92 3.98 4.09
C VAL A 105 15.02 3.32 4.91
N ARG A 106 14.72 2.31 5.70
CA ARG A 106 15.73 1.56 6.46
C ARG A 106 16.80 0.95 5.56
N ARG A 107 16.38 0.26 4.51
CA ARG A 107 17.32 -0.34 3.54
C ARG A 107 18.22 0.71 2.89
N LEU A 108 17.66 1.87 2.55
CA LEU A 108 18.43 2.98 2.01
C LEU A 108 19.41 3.53 3.03
N LYS A 109 19.00 3.70 4.28
CA LYS A 109 19.87 4.12 5.37
C LYS A 109 21.04 3.15 5.55
N ASP A 110 20.78 1.85 5.61
CA ASP A 110 21.82 0.81 5.71
C ASP A 110 22.77 0.82 4.50
N TYR A 111 22.25 1.08 3.30
CA TYR A 111 23.05 1.22 2.08
C TYR A 111 23.99 2.44 2.18
N LEU A 112 23.50 3.59 2.63
CA LEU A 112 24.31 4.79 2.80
C LEU A 112 25.38 4.60 3.91
N ILE A 113 25.03 3.96 5.02
CA ILE A 113 25.99 3.66 6.10
C ILE A 113 27.17 2.84 5.57
N ARG A 114 26.91 1.82 4.72
CA ARG A 114 28.01 1.05 4.10
C ARG A 114 28.89 1.92 3.20
N GLY A 115 28.33 2.93 2.56
CA GLY A 115 29.05 3.87 1.71
C GLY A 115 30.01 4.80 2.47
N LYS A 116 29.82 5.01 3.77
CA LYS A 116 30.73 5.83 4.60
C LYS A 116 32.17 5.32 4.61
N ALA A 117 32.37 4.02 4.39
CA ALA A 117 33.71 3.42 4.31
C ALA A 117 34.56 3.92 3.13
N TYR A 118 33.96 4.63 2.17
CA TYR A 118 34.64 5.13 0.97
C TYR A 118 34.93 6.63 0.97
N GLU A 119 34.78 7.29 2.11
CA GLU A 119 35.06 8.72 2.31
C GLU A 119 34.31 9.65 1.34
N LEU A 120 33.09 9.28 0.94
CA LEU A 120 32.22 10.06 0.08
C LEU A 120 31.34 10.98 0.92
N SER A 121 30.84 12.08 0.34
CA SER A 121 29.92 12.99 1.02
C SER A 121 28.46 12.53 0.96
N LEU A 122 28.08 11.84 -0.12
CA LEU A 122 26.72 11.33 -0.34
C LEU A 122 26.21 10.41 0.79
N PRO A 123 27.00 9.48 1.35
CA PRO A 123 26.59 8.63 2.47
C PRO A 123 26.08 9.35 3.70
N TYR A 124 26.52 10.57 3.98
CA TYR A 124 26.09 11.33 5.16
C TYR A 124 24.63 11.82 5.10
N TYR A 125 23.98 11.72 3.93
CA TYR A 125 22.53 11.93 3.85
C TYR A 125 21.73 10.93 4.69
N GLU A 126 22.34 9.83 5.15
CA GLU A 126 21.69 8.89 6.07
C GLU A 126 21.25 9.52 7.39
N GLU A 127 21.94 10.57 7.84
CA GLU A 127 21.60 11.32 9.07
C GLU A 127 20.23 12.01 8.98
N ASN A 128 19.76 12.27 7.75
CA ASN A 128 18.44 12.84 7.50
C ASN A 128 17.34 11.78 7.34
N LEU A 129 17.68 10.48 7.47
CA LEU A 129 16.73 9.39 7.31
C LEU A 129 16.40 8.78 8.67
N ASP A 130 15.11 8.78 9.01
CA ASP A 130 14.57 8.03 10.13
C ASP A 130 13.68 6.90 9.62
N SER A 131 14.03 5.68 9.98
CA SER A 131 13.28 4.47 9.59
C SER A 131 12.08 4.17 10.48
N LEU A 132 11.89 4.93 11.58
CA LEU A 132 10.80 4.80 12.54
C LEU A 132 10.51 3.33 12.89
N ASP A 133 11.56 2.58 13.24
CA ASP A 133 11.52 1.13 13.39
C ASP A 133 10.43 0.66 14.34
N GLY A 134 10.20 1.36 15.45
CA GLY A 134 9.12 1.02 16.39
C GLY A 134 7.73 1.06 15.76
N ILE A 135 7.43 2.11 14.98
CA ILE A 135 6.15 2.24 14.27
C ILE A 135 6.02 1.16 13.20
N ARG A 136 7.09 0.94 12.43
CA ARG A 136 7.11 -0.09 11.39
C ARG A 136 6.86 -1.48 11.95
N GLU A 137 7.50 -1.84 13.05
CA GLU A 137 7.34 -3.13 13.71
C GLU A 137 5.94 -3.30 14.30
N GLU A 138 5.38 -2.25 14.87
CA GLU A 138 4.02 -2.25 15.39
C GLU A 138 2.99 -2.46 14.28
N ILE A 139 3.14 -1.77 13.13
CA ILE A 139 2.26 -1.97 11.98
C ILE A 139 2.39 -3.41 11.46
N ASN A 140 3.61 -3.90 11.23
CA ASN A 140 3.86 -5.25 10.70
C ASN A 140 3.37 -6.36 11.65
N GLY A 141 3.35 -6.10 12.96
CA GLY A 141 2.83 -7.03 13.96
C GLY A 141 1.31 -7.08 14.03
N LYS A 142 0.62 -6.04 13.54
CA LYS A 142 -0.84 -5.90 13.68
C LYS A 142 -1.62 -5.91 12.36
N ILE A 143 -0.95 -5.66 11.25
CA ILE A 143 -1.56 -5.57 9.92
C ILE A 143 -0.97 -6.66 9.02
N ARG A 144 -1.84 -7.41 8.34
CA ARG A 144 -1.45 -8.43 7.35
C ARG A 144 -2.47 -8.50 6.23
N SER A 145 -1.99 -8.48 4.99
CA SER A 145 -2.82 -8.63 3.79
C SER A 145 -4.03 -7.68 3.77
N GLY A 146 -3.79 -6.40 4.07
CA GLY A 146 -4.82 -5.37 4.08
C GLY A 146 -5.85 -5.49 5.21
N ARG A 147 -5.55 -6.27 6.26
CA ARG A 147 -6.47 -6.51 7.40
C ARG A 147 -5.75 -6.34 8.73
N VAL A 148 -6.51 -5.94 9.73
CA VAL A 148 -6.06 -6.00 11.12
C VAL A 148 -6.02 -7.48 11.55
N ASP A 149 -4.85 -7.95 11.95
CA ASP A 149 -4.62 -9.34 12.40
C ASP A 149 -5.35 -9.61 13.72
N ASP A 150 -5.73 -10.86 13.97
CA ASP A 150 -6.39 -11.27 15.20
C ASP A 150 -5.50 -11.07 16.44
N TYR A 151 -4.19 -11.12 16.24
CA TYR A 151 -3.21 -10.86 17.29
C TYR A 151 -3.04 -9.38 17.64
N ALA A 152 -3.61 -8.46 16.84
CA ALA A 152 -3.55 -7.03 17.12
C ALA A 152 -4.21 -6.65 18.45
N SER A 153 -5.25 -7.40 18.88
CA SER A 153 -5.94 -7.21 20.14
C SER A 153 -6.59 -8.52 20.62
N ARG A 154 -6.42 -8.85 21.89
CA ARG A 154 -7.10 -9.99 22.53
C ARG A 154 -8.62 -9.87 22.40
N LEU A 155 -9.15 -8.65 22.55
CA LEU A 155 -10.58 -8.39 22.42
C LEU A 155 -11.06 -8.65 21.00
N LEU A 156 -10.34 -8.16 19.97
CA LEU A 156 -10.67 -8.38 18.57
C LEU A 156 -10.75 -9.88 18.25
N LYS A 157 -9.73 -10.64 18.68
CA LYS A 157 -9.69 -12.09 18.49
C LYS A 157 -10.92 -12.75 19.12
N SER A 158 -11.22 -12.44 20.40
CA SER A 158 -12.36 -13.05 21.11
C SER A 158 -13.70 -12.71 20.46
N LEU A 159 -13.86 -11.48 19.94
CA LEU A 159 -15.08 -11.05 19.23
C LEU A 159 -15.24 -11.80 17.91
N ARG A 160 -14.17 -11.94 17.12
CA ARG A 160 -14.20 -12.71 15.86
C ARG A 160 -14.54 -14.17 16.10
N GLU A 161 -13.88 -14.81 17.08
CA GLU A 161 -14.21 -16.18 17.48
C GLU A 161 -15.66 -16.34 17.98
N ALA A 162 -16.21 -15.32 18.65
CA ALA A 162 -17.61 -15.34 19.08
C ALA A 162 -18.56 -15.20 17.88
N ILE A 163 -18.21 -14.37 16.89
CA ILE A 163 -18.97 -14.25 15.63
C ILE A 163 -18.97 -15.59 14.90
N ASP A 164 -17.81 -16.19 14.69
CA ASP A 164 -17.67 -17.45 13.96
C ASP A 164 -18.45 -18.59 14.67
N ARG A 165 -18.36 -18.69 15.99
CA ARG A 165 -19.13 -19.66 16.79
C ARG A 165 -20.64 -19.43 16.65
N THR A 166 -21.07 -18.17 16.62
CA THR A 166 -22.49 -17.84 16.50
C THR A 166 -23.00 -18.18 15.11
N GLN A 167 -22.24 -17.87 14.06
CA GLN A 167 -22.57 -18.21 12.68
C GLN A 167 -22.64 -19.74 12.49
N ALA A 168 -21.68 -20.48 13.06
CA ALA A 168 -21.70 -21.96 13.02
C ALA A 168 -22.97 -22.52 13.68
N LYS A 169 -23.34 -22.03 14.88
CA LYS A 169 -24.58 -22.43 15.57
C LYS A 169 -25.84 -22.08 14.77
N MET A 170 -25.85 -20.91 14.13
CA MET A 170 -27.00 -20.52 13.27
C MET A 170 -27.15 -21.47 12.11
N LYS A 171 -26.04 -21.85 11.43
CA LYS A 171 -26.04 -22.80 10.33
C LYS A 171 -26.49 -24.19 10.79
N GLU A 172 -25.94 -24.69 11.87
CA GLU A 172 -26.34 -25.98 12.46
C GLU A 172 -27.83 -26.02 12.79
N LYS A 173 -28.37 -24.95 13.37
CA LYS A 173 -29.81 -24.85 13.67
C LYS A 173 -30.66 -24.84 12.39
N ALA A 174 -30.22 -24.14 11.34
CA ALA A 174 -30.90 -24.15 10.05
C ALA A 174 -30.89 -25.53 9.42
N ASP A 175 -29.74 -26.21 9.40
CA ASP A 175 -29.61 -27.61 8.89
C ASP A 175 -30.44 -28.58 9.69
N SER A 176 -30.56 -28.39 11.01
CA SER A 176 -31.43 -29.22 11.88
C SER A 176 -32.91 -29.01 11.54
N LEU A 177 -33.35 -27.76 11.31
CA LEU A 177 -34.70 -27.44 10.90
C LEU A 177 -35.06 -28.07 9.54
N ILE A 178 -34.12 -28.02 8.56
CA ILE A 178 -34.27 -28.66 7.28
C ILE A 178 -34.46 -30.18 7.45
N ARG A 179 -33.61 -30.81 8.25
CA ARG A 179 -33.67 -32.26 8.51
C ARG A 179 -34.96 -32.67 9.20
N SER A 180 -35.44 -31.88 10.17
CA SER A 180 -36.67 -32.17 10.91
C SER A 180 -37.94 -31.95 10.10
N ASN A 181 -37.89 -31.16 9.02
CA ASN A 181 -39.05 -30.80 8.20
C ASN A 181 -38.85 -31.09 6.72
N LYS A 182 -38.20 -32.21 6.40
CA LYS A 182 -37.84 -32.57 5.01
C LYS A 182 -38.98 -32.48 4.02
N GLU A 183 -40.19 -32.86 4.40
CA GLU A 183 -41.37 -32.83 3.54
C GLU A 183 -41.75 -31.42 3.11
N CYS A 184 -41.49 -30.43 3.97
CA CYS A 184 -41.80 -29.02 3.74
C CYS A 184 -40.72 -28.29 2.94
N MET A 185 -39.56 -28.90 2.72
CA MET A 185 -38.41 -28.27 2.08
C MET A 185 -38.36 -28.52 0.58
N SER A 186 -38.02 -27.50 -0.20
CA SER A 186 -37.74 -27.66 -1.64
C SER A 186 -36.32 -28.13 -1.92
N ASP A 187 -35.39 -27.89 -1.00
CA ASP A 187 -34.00 -28.27 -1.07
C ASP A 187 -33.46 -28.80 0.27
N SER A 188 -32.32 -29.49 0.25
CA SER A 188 -31.71 -30.10 1.44
C SER A 188 -30.66 -29.24 2.12
N PHE A 189 -30.44 -28.02 1.67
CA PHE A 189 -29.41 -27.11 2.21
C PHE A 189 -29.94 -25.69 2.43
N CYS A 190 -29.36 -25.00 3.41
CA CYS A 190 -29.65 -23.60 3.65
C CYS A 190 -28.84 -22.69 2.71
N THR A 191 -29.36 -21.50 2.42
CA THR A 191 -28.70 -20.48 1.61
C THR A 191 -28.54 -19.18 2.43
N THR A 192 -27.63 -18.32 2.01
CA THR A 192 -27.51 -16.98 2.59
C THR A 192 -28.06 -15.95 1.63
N ARG A 193 -29.04 -15.14 2.09
CA ARG A 193 -29.61 -14.04 1.34
C ARG A 193 -29.57 -12.78 2.20
N ASN A 194 -29.01 -11.69 1.66
CA ASN A 194 -28.86 -10.42 2.36
C ASN A 194 -28.26 -10.54 3.78
N GLY A 195 -27.22 -11.40 3.93
CA GLY A 195 -26.55 -11.64 5.22
C GLY A 195 -27.36 -12.51 6.21
N ARG A 196 -28.51 -13.05 5.81
CA ARG A 196 -29.36 -13.94 6.64
C ARG A 196 -29.33 -15.37 6.13
N ILE A 197 -29.30 -16.33 7.03
CA ILE A 197 -29.41 -17.74 6.69
C ILE A 197 -30.91 -18.01 6.40
N CYS A 198 -31.19 -18.52 5.20
CA CYS A 198 -32.52 -18.83 4.72
C CYS A 198 -32.66 -20.33 4.50
N ILE A 199 -33.84 -20.86 4.82
CA ILE A 199 -34.22 -22.24 4.55
C ILE A 199 -35.21 -22.27 3.36
N PRO A 200 -35.07 -23.21 2.42
CA PRO A 200 -35.92 -23.30 1.25
C PRO A 200 -37.22 -24.05 1.58
N VAL A 201 -38.32 -23.33 1.68
CA VAL A 201 -39.64 -23.88 2.04
C VAL A 201 -40.56 -23.94 0.82
N LYS A 202 -41.17 -25.07 0.55
CA LYS A 202 -42.20 -25.22 -0.51
C LYS A 202 -43.40 -24.32 -0.25
N LYS A 203 -43.97 -23.76 -1.30
CA LYS A 203 -45.07 -22.80 -1.26
C LYS A 203 -46.26 -23.27 -0.43
N GLU A 204 -46.60 -24.56 -0.52
CA GLU A 204 -47.74 -25.15 0.18
C GLU A 204 -47.56 -25.18 1.70
N TYR A 205 -46.31 -25.19 2.18
CA TYR A 205 -45.97 -25.31 3.60
C TYR A 205 -45.51 -23.98 4.24
N LYS A 206 -45.67 -22.85 3.54
CA LYS A 206 -45.14 -21.52 4.02
C LYS A 206 -45.68 -21.10 5.37
N PHE A 207 -46.88 -21.55 5.80
CA PHE A 207 -47.47 -21.26 7.08
C PHE A 207 -47.18 -22.30 8.17
N ARG A 208 -46.55 -23.42 7.81
CA ARG A 208 -46.25 -24.52 8.74
C ARG A 208 -44.93 -24.24 9.48
N ILE A 209 -44.06 -23.47 8.86
CA ILE A 209 -42.76 -23.09 9.43
C ILE A 209 -42.83 -21.63 9.82
N SER A 210 -42.56 -21.35 11.12
CA SER A 210 -42.54 -19.99 11.63
C SER A 210 -41.29 -19.27 11.11
N GLY A 211 -41.46 -18.11 10.46
CA GLY A 211 -40.38 -17.32 9.91
C GLY A 211 -40.87 -16.18 9.03
N SER A 212 -39.91 -15.32 8.60
CA SER A 212 -40.18 -14.24 7.66
C SER A 212 -39.73 -14.64 6.27
N VAL A 213 -40.56 -14.40 5.26
CA VAL A 213 -40.18 -14.61 3.86
C VAL A 213 -39.17 -13.51 3.46
N ILE A 214 -37.98 -13.93 3.05
CA ILE A 214 -36.89 -13.04 2.62
C ILE A 214 -36.86 -12.93 1.10
N ASP A 215 -37.11 -14.04 0.40
CA ASP A 215 -37.04 -14.11 -1.07
C ASP A 215 -38.01 -15.18 -1.58
N LYS A 216 -38.34 -15.12 -2.86
CA LYS A 216 -39.17 -16.14 -3.55
C LYS A 216 -38.49 -16.53 -4.85
N SER A 217 -38.42 -17.84 -5.12
CA SER A 217 -37.97 -18.33 -6.41
C SER A 217 -39.00 -18.00 -7.51
N SER A 218 -38.60 -18.13 -8.76
CA SER A 218 -39.51 -17.98 -9.92
C SER A 218 -40.72 -18.95 -9.87
N THR A 219 -40.59 -20.09 -9.17
CA THR A 219 -41.63 -21.06 -8.91
C THR A 219 -42.45 -20.76 -7.64
N GLY A 220 -42.14 -19.70 -6.93
CA GLY A 220 -42.89 -19.25 -5.75
C GLY A 220 -42.49 -19.91 -4.42
N ASN A 221 -41.42 -20.73 -4.43
CA ASN A 221 -40.87 -21.35 -3.22
C ASN A 221 -40.04 -20.36 -2.41
#